data_00516fb33d9abe133277b9971658e327
#
_entry.id   00516fb33d9abe133277b9971658e327
#
_cell.length_a   1.000
_cell.length_b   1.000
_cell.length_c   1.000
_cell.angle_alpha   90.00
_cell.angle_beta   90.00
_cell.angle_gamma   90.00
#
_symmetry.space_group_name_H-M   'P 1'
#
loop_
_entity.id
_entity.type
_entity.pdbx_description
1 polymer ?
#
loop_
_entity_poly.entity_id
_entity_poly.type
_entity_poly.pdbx_seq_one_letter_code
_entity_poly.pdbx_strand_id
1 'polypeptide(L)'
;MTTWLLLVAAIVSEVTATLSLKAALDRPGLYALVVVGYLASFTLLAAVLRRGMGLGVAYGVWAALGVAATAVLSALVYDEPLTLLMTVGLVLIIGGVLLVEGGSQAAGTRPDPLPHPGAHDGAA
;
A
#
# COMPACT_ATOMS: atom_id res chain seq x y z
N MET A 1 6.87 10.59 10.04
CA MET A 1 5.58 11.28 9.78
C MET A 1 5.37 11.55 8.29
N THR A 2 6.31 12.22 7.62
CA THR A 2 6.14 12.58 6.20
C THR A 2 5.98 11.37 5.27
N THR A 3 6.68 10.27 5.53
CA THR A 3 6.58 9.04 4.71
C THR A 3 5.18 8.42 4.78
N TRP A 4 4.58 8.38 5.97
CA TRP A 4 3.20 7.91 6.14
C TRP A 4 2.17 8.83 5.49
N LEU A 5 2.40 10.14 5.52
CA LEU A 5 1.53 11.10 4.82
C LEU A 5 1.59 10.91 3.30
N LEU A 6 2.77 10.64 2.75
CA LEU A 6 2.93 10.32 1.34
C LEU A 6 2.22 9.01 0.97
N LEU A 7 2.28 8.00 1.85
CA LEU A 7 1.58 6.74 1.64
C LEU A 7 0.05 6.94 1.65
N VAL A 8 -0.46 7.71 2.61
CA VAL A 8 -1.89 8.06 2.65
C VAL A 8 -2.30 8.84 1.41
N ALA A 9 -1.50 9.80 0.97
CA ALA A 9 -1.76 10.55 -0.25
C ALA A 9 -1.78 9.64 -1.50
N ALA A 10 -0.88 8.65 -1.57
CA ALA A 10 -0.88 7.65 -2.63
C ALA A 10 -2.18 6.83 -2.64
N ILE A 11 -2.63 6.37 -1.47
CA ILE A 11 -3.88 5.61 -1.33
C ILE A 11 -5.09 6.45 -1.73
N VAL A 12 -5.19 7.69 -1.24
CA VAL A 12 -6.29 8.60 -1.59
C VAL A 12 -6.34 8.87 -3.09
N SER A 13 -5.18 9.09 -3.71
CA SER A 13 -5.08 9.32 -5.16
C SER A 13 -5.52 8.09 -5.96
N GLU A 14 -5.11 6.89 -5.55
CA GLU A 14 -5.52 5.62 -6.16
C GLU A 14 -7.02 5.39 -6.05
N VAL A 15 -7.57 5.52 -4.84
CA VAL A 15 -8.99 5.31 -4.58
C VAL A 15 -9.85 6.29 -5.39
N THR A 16 -9.44 7.55 -5.45
CA THR A 16 -10.10 8.57 -6.28
C THR A 16 -10.07 8.18 -7.76
N ALA A 17 -8.92 7.74 -8.27
CA ALA A 17 -8.78 7.28 -9.65
C ALA A 17 -9.68 6.08 -9.94
N THR A 18 -9.69 5.10 -9.04
CA THR A 18 -10.48 3.87 -9.18
C THR A 18 -12.00 4.14 -9.17
N LEU A 19 -12.47 4.99 -8.27
CA LEU A 19 -13.90 5.40 -8.26
C LEU A 19 -14.26 6.24 -9.49
N SER A 20 -13.36 7.09 -9.95
CA SER A 20 -13.54 7.90 -11.17
C SER A 20 -13.57 7.02 -12.41
N LEU A 21 -12.90 5.88 -12.43
CA LEU A 21 -12.92 4.94 -13.54
C LEU A 21 -14.33 4.42 -13.83
N LYS A 22 -15.10 4.10 -12.80
CA LYS A 22 -16.50 3.70 -12.97
C LYS A 22 -17.35 4.84 -13.52
N ALA A 23 -17.20 6.04 -12.98
CA ALA A 23 -17.90 7.25 -13.48
C ALA A 23 -17.47 7.66 -14.91
N ALA A 24 -16.24 7.30 -15.31
CA ALA A 24 -15.73 7.60 -16.65
C ALA A 24 -16.45 6.81 -17.75
N LEU A 25 -17.11 5.72 -17.43
CA LEU A 25 -17.92 4.96 -18.39
C LEU A 25 -19.07 5.83 -18.95
N ASP A 26 -19.64 6.69 -18.10
CA ASP A 26 -20.72 7.60 -18.50
C ASP A 26 -20.19 8.99 -18.92
N ARG A 27 -18.98 9.32 -18.49
CA ARG A 27 -18.34 10.63 -18.73
C ARG A 27 -16.89 10.47 -19.18
N PRO A 28 -16.62 10.29 -20.48
CA PRO A 28 -15.28 9.98 -20.99
C PRO A 28 -14.17 10.98 -20.60
N GLY A 29 -14.51 12.25 -20.33
CA GLY A 29 -13.54 13.24 -19.85
C GLY A 29 -12.89 12.89 -18.52
N LEU A 30 -13.52 12.03 -17.69
CA LEU A 30 -12.97 11.58 -16.42
C LEU A 30 -11.79 10.61 -16.57
N TYR A 31 -11.57 10.02 -17.76
CA TYR A 31 -10.39 9.18 -17.98
C TYR A 31 -9.08 9.96 -17.79
N ALA A 32 -9.06 11.26 -18.06
CA ALA A 32 -7.91 12.12 -17.77
C ALA A 32 -7.62 12.15 -16.26
N LEU A 33 -8.66 12.29 -15.42
CA LEU A 33 -8.53 12.24 -13.96
C LEU A 33 -8.03 10.85 -13.48
N VAL A 34 -8.53 9.78 -14.09
CA VAL A 34 -8.09 8.40 -13.77
C VAL A 34 -6.59 8.25 -14.04
N VAL A 35 -6.12 8.66 -15.22
CA VAL A 35 -4.70 8.56 -15.60
C VAL A 35 -3.83 9.39 -14.66
N VAL A 36 -4.18 10.65 -14.43
CA VAL A 36 -3.44 11.54 -13.52
C VAL A 36 -3.43 10.98 -12.10
N GLY A 37 -4.57 10.49 -11.62
CA GLY A 37 -4.68 9.92 -10.27
C GLY A 37 -3.80 8.68 -10.08
N TYR A 38 -3.77 7.76 -11.02
CA TYR A 38 -2.89 6.60 -10.94
C TYR A 38 -1.42 6.98 -11.07
N LEU A 39 -1.05 7.86 -11.99
CA LEU A 39 0.33 8.34 -12.10
C LEU A 39 0.80 9.01 -10.81
N ALA A 40 -0.04 9.84 -10.21
CA ALA A 40 0.25 10.48 -8.91
C ALA A 40 0.42 9.43 -7.81
N SER A 41 -0.49 8.44 -7.71
CA SER A 41 -0.41 7.38 -6.73
C SER A 41 0.89 6.60 -6.81
N PHE A 42 1.26 6.13 -8.00
CA PHE A 42 2.52 5.37 -8.20
C PHE A 42 3.77 6.24 -7.96
N THR A 43 3.73 7.51 -8.32
CA THR A 43 4.84 8.45 -8.04
C THR A 43 5.01 8.66 -6.54
N LEU A 44 3.91 8.84 -5.81
CA LEU A 44 3.93 8.97 -4.35
C LEU A 44 4.41 7.68 -3.67
N LEU A 45 3.96 6.52 -4.14
CA LEU A 45 4.44 5.23 -3.64
C LEU A 45 5.94 5.06 -3.88
N ALA A 46 6.43 5.42 -5.07
CA ALA A 46 7.87 5.41 -5.36
C ALA A 46 8.64 6.35 -4.43
N ALA A 47 8.10 7.52 -4.11
CA ALA A 47 8.70 8.44 -3.14
C ALA A 47 8.77 7.85 -1.73
N VAL A 48 7.73 7.12 -1.30
CA VAL A 48 7.70 6.38 -0.03
C VAL A 48 8.82 5.35 0.03
N LEU A 49 8.99 4.56 -1.03
CA LEU A 49 10.05 3.54 -1.13
C LEU A 49 11.45 4.16 -1.10
N ARG A 50 11.64 5.30 -1.79
CA ARG A 50 12.92 6.04 -1.78
C ARG A 50 13.27 6.59 -0.40
N ARG A 51 12.30 6.79 0.48
CA ARG A 51 12.51 7.21 1.87
C ARG A 51 12.87 6.07 2.81
N GLY A 52 13.03 4.85 2.30
CA GLY A 52 13.51 3.70 3.05
C GLY A 52 12.43 2.83 3.68
N MET A 53 11.14 3.09 3.41
CA MET A 53 10.09 2.17 3.83
C MET A 53 10.24 0.84 3.09
N GLY A 54 10.18 -0.28 3.81
CA GLY A 54 10.30 -1.62 3.22
C GLY A 54 9.21 -1.86 2.17
N LEU A 55 9.60 -2.51 1.05
CA LEU A 55 8.69 -2.79 -0.07
C LEU A 55 7.44 -3.56 0.37
N GLY A 56 7.60 -4.59 1.20
CA GLY A 56 6.48 -5.40 1.69
C GLY A 56 5.46 -4.58 2.49
N VAL A 57 5.94 -3.71 3.37
CA VAL A 57 5.09 -2.84 4.20
C VAL A 57 4.42 -1.77 3.34
N ALA A 58 5.21 -1.00 2.57
CA ALA A 58 4.67 0.10 1.76
C ALA A 58 3.64 -0.40 0.75
N TYR A 59 4.00 -1.42 -0.04
CA TYR A 59 3.13 -1.99 -1.05
C TYR A 59 1.93 -2.73 -0.44
N GLY A 60 2.15 -3.50 0.63
CA GLY A 60 1.10 -4.24 1.32
C GLY A 60 0.05 -3.32 1.93
N VAL A 61 0.46 -2.29 2.67
CA VAL A 61 -0.44 -1.30 3.27
C VAL A 61 -1.18 -0.51 2.19
N TRP A 62 -0.47 -0.05 1.16
CA TRP A 62 -1.07 0.67 0.03
C TRP A 62 -2.14 -0.17 -0.67
N ALA A 63 -1.82 -1.40 -1.05
CA ALA A 63 -2.75 -2.29 -1.75
C ALA A 63 -3.96 -2.67 -0.88
N ALA A 64 -3.74 -3.03 0.39
CA ALA A 64 -4.82 -3.44 1.27
C ALA A 64 -5.78 -2.30 1.60
N LEU A 65 -5.25 -1.13 1.95
CA LEU A 65 -6.09 0.03 2.26
C LEU A 65 -6.76 0.59 1.00
N GLY A 66 -6.07 0.57 -0.14
CA GLY A 66 -6.64 0.96 -1.43
C GLY A 66 -7.85 0.09 -1.80
N VAL A 67 -7.69 -1.24 -1.75
CA VAL A 67 -8.78 -2.19 -2.03
C VAL A 67 -9.92 -2.04 -1.02
N ALA A 68 -9.61 -2.00 0.28
CA ALA A 68 -10.62 -1.87 1.33
C ALA A 68 -11.40 -0.56 1.20
N ALA A 69 -10.72 0.57 1.04
CA ALA A 69 -11.36 1.87 0.88
C ALA A 69 -12.20 1.93 -0.40
N THR A 70 -11.69 1.40 -1.51
CA THR A 70 -12.44 1.33 -2.78
C THR A 70 -13.72 0.51 -2.62
N ALA A 71 -13.64 -0.65 -1.98
CA ALA A 71 -14.81 -1.52 -1.78
C ALA A 71 -15.88 -0.83 -0.92
N VAL A 72 -15.48 -0.22 0.20
CA VAL A 72 -16.40 0.50 1.09
C VAL A 72 -17.01 1.72 0.40
N LEU A 73 -16.18 2.54 -0.25
CA LEU A 73 -16.65 3.74 -0.92
C LEU A 73 -17.51 3.41 -2.16
N SER A 74 -17.18 2.34 -2.89
CA SER A 74 -18.03 1.87 -3.99
C SER A 74 -19.41 1.45 -3.50
N ALA A 75 -19.47 0.75 -2.37
CA ALA A 75 -20.75 0.40 -1.75
C ALA A 75 -21.57 1.63 -1.36
N LEU A 76 -20.94 2.67 -0.84
CA LEU A 76 -21.60 3.89 -0.39
C LEU A 76 -21.99 4.84 -1.54
N VAL A 77 -21.14 4.96 -2.56
CA VAL A 77 -21.34 5.92 -3.66
C VAL A 77 -22.20 5.33 -4.78
N TYR A 78 -22.04 4.05 -5.05
CA TYR A 78 -22.70 3.37 -6.16
C TYR A 78 -23.77 2.38 -5.73
N ASP A 79 -24.11 2.35 -4.45
CA ASP A 79 -25.12 1.41 -3.87
C ASP A 79 -24.81 -0.06 -4.19
N GLU A 80 -23.55 -0.41 -4.28
CA GLU A 80 -23.11 -1.78 -4.54
C GLU A 80 -23.03 -2.57 -3.23
N PRO A 81 -23.83 -3.64 -3.05
CA PRO A 81 -23.79 -4.39 -1.79
C PRO A 81 -22.46 -5.10 -1.60
N LEU A 82 -21.86 -4.96 -0.42
CA LEU A 82 -20.72 -5.77 0.00
C LEU A 82 -21.21 -7.21 0.23
N THR A 83 -20.79 -8.11 -0.63
CA THR A 83 -21.11 -9.53 -0.47
C THR A 83 -20.29 -10.16 0.66
N LEU A 84 -20.80 -11.26 1.23
CA LEU A 84 -20.05 -12.02 2.23
C LEU A 84 -18.67 -12.44 1.73
N LEU A 85 -18.57 -12.84 0.46
CA LEU A 85 -17.30 -13.23 -0.16
C LEU A 85 -16.31 -12.06 -0.22
N MET A 86 -16.79 -10.86 -0.58
CA MET A 86 -15.95 -9.64 -0.58
C MET A 86 -15.47 -9.31 0.84
N THR A 87 -16.34 -9.40 1.83
CA THR A 87 -15.98 -9.15 3.23
C THR A 87 -14.94 -10.14 3.74
N VAL A 88 -15.07 -11.43 3.42
CA VAL A 88 -14.06 -12.44 3.75
C VAL A 88 -12.72 -12.11 3.07
N GLY A 89 -12.74 -11.74 1.77
CA GLY A 89 -11.56 -11.33 1.04
C GLY A 89 -10.85 -10.12 1.68
N LEU A 90 -11.61 -9.10 2.08
CA LEU A 90 -11.08 -7.93 2.78
C LEU A 90 -10.40 -8.31 4.10
N VAL A 91 -11.03 -9.15 4.90
CA VAL A 91 -10.47 -9.62 6.18
C VAL A 91 -9.16 -10.37 5.95
N LEU A 92 -9.09 -11.22 4.92
CA LEU A 92 -7.87 -11.94 4.56
C LEU A 92 -6.75 -10.99 4.11
N ILE A 93 -7.07 -9.98 3.32
CA ILE A 93 -6.11 -8.96 2.87
C ILE A 93 -5.55 -8.18 4.06
N ILE A 94 -6.42 -7.68 4.92
CA ILE A 94 -6.02 -6.93 6.13
C ILE A 94 -5.16 -7.82 7.05
N GLY A 95 -5.59 -9.05 7.29
CA GLY A 95 -4.84 -10.03 8.08
C GLY A 95 -3.45 -10.31 7.50
N GLY A 96 -3.35 -10.48 6.18
CA GLY A 96 -2.09 -10.67 5.47
C GLY A 96 -1.12 -9.49 5.64
N VAL A 97 -1.62 -8.27 5.54
CA VAL A 97 -0.80 -7.06 5.72
C VAL A 97 -0.31 -6.92 7.15
N LEU A 98 -1.16 -7.19 8.14
CA LEU A 98 -0.75 -7.18 9.54
C LEU A 98 0.35 -8.22 9.83
N LEU A 99 0.28 -9.38 9.20
CA LEU A 99 1.33 -10.41 9.31
C LEU A 99 2.65 -9.94 8.67
N VAL A 100 2.60 -9.32 7.50
CA VAL A 100 3.79 -8.78 6.83
C VAL A 100 4.42 -7.67 7.64
N GLU A 101 3.63 -6.75 8.16
CA GLU A 101 4.13 -5.65 8.98
C GLU A 101 4.72 -6.16 10.30
N GLY A 102 4.04 -7.07 10.99
CA GLY A 102 4.54 -7.71 12.21
C GLY A 102 5.83 -8.48 11.97
N GLY A 103 5.93 -9.21 10.86
CA GLY A 103 7.15 -9.91 10.46
C GLY A 103 8.29 -8.97 10.12
N SER A 104 8.00 -7.84 9.46
CA SER A 104 8.99 -6.80 9.15
C SER A 104 9.57 -6.16 10.40
N GLN A 105 8.74 -5.84 11.38
CA GLN A 105 9.19 -5.30 12.66
C GLN A 105 10.03 -6.33 13.44
N ALA A 106 9.63 -7.59 13.49
CA ALA A 106 10.37 -8.66 14.14
C ALA A 106 11.74 -8.90 13.48
N ALA A 107 11.86 -8.78 12.16
CA ALA A 107 13.12 -8.89 11.44
C ALA A 107 14.09 -7.73 11.74
N GLY A 108 13.55 -6.51 11.96
CA GLY A 108 14.33 -5.33 12.34
C GLY A 108 14.92 -5.38 13.75
N THR A 109 14.43 -6.26 14.62
CA THR A 109 14.90 -6.45 16.01
C THR A 109 15.93 -7.58 16.17
N ARG A 110 16.33 -8.25 15.06
CA ARG A 110 17.39 -9.27 15.15
C ARG A 110 18.71 -8.63 15.53
N PRO A 111 19.42 -9.18 16.57
CA PRO A 111 20.77 -8.73 16.86
C PRO A 111 21.68 -8.98 15.64
N ASP A 112 22.60 -8.04 15.41
CA ASP A 112 23.63 -8.24 14.39
C ASP A 112 24.36 -9.59 14.63
N PRO A 113 24.69 -10.33 13.56
CA PRO A 113 25.52 -11.52 13.71
C PRO A 113 26.80 -11.16 14.44
N LEU A 114 27.17 -11.94 15.43
CA LEU A 114 28.43 -11.75 16.14
C LEU A 114 29.58 -11.65 15.12
N PRO A 115 30.55 -10.71 15.30
CA PRO A 115 31.71 -10.64 14.44
C PRO A 115 32.39 -12.01 14.38
N HIS A 116 32.68 -12.47 13.19
CA HIS A 116 33.40 -13.73 13.00
C HIS A 116 34.74 -13.68 13.74
N PRO A 117 35.11 -14.73 14.53
CA PRO A 117 36.34 -14.73 15.33
C PRO A 117 37.64 -14.61 14.51
N GLY A 118 37.58 -14.59 13.20
CA GLY A 118 38.74 -14.51 12.31
C GLY A 118 39.03 -13.14 11.68
N ALA A 119 38.24 -12.10 12.03
CA ALA A 119 38.40 -10.79 11.39
C ALA A 119 39.63 -9.98 11.84
N HIS A 120 40.39 -10.47 12.81
CA HIS A 120 41.56 -9.77 13.36
C HIS A 120 42.91 -10.35 12.95
N ASP A 121 42.95 -11.46 12.22
CA ASP A 121 44.20 -12.13 11.84
C ASP A 121 44.87 -11.53 10.58
N GLY A 122 44.32 -10.50 9.98
CA GLY A 122 44.88 -9.83 8.80
C GLY A 122 45.65 -8.54 9.08
N ALA A 123 45.86 -8.19 10.34
CA ALA A 123 46.50 -6.92 10.72
C ALA A 123 47.96 -7.06 11.22
N ALA A 124 48.62 -8.17 10.93
CA ALA A 124 50.03 -8.35 11.23
C ALA A 124 50.91 -8.08 10.01
#